data_b3b387a80d8bed072b92bfc69339160b
#
_entry.id   b3b387a80d8bed072b92bfc69339160b
#
_cell.length_a   1.000
_cell.length_b   1.000
_cell.length_c   1.000
_cell.angle_alpha   90.00
_cell.angle_beta   90.00
_cell.angle_gamma   90.00
#
_symmetry.space_group_name_H-M   'P 1'
#
loop_
_entity.id
_entity.type
_entity.pdbx_description
1 polymer ?
#
loop_
_entity_poly.entity_id
_entity_poly.type
_entity_poly.pdbx_seq_one_letter_code
_entity_poly.pdbx_strand_id
1 'polypeptide(L)'
;MQNNSFSVLFFIKKSKLLKNGEAPICMRITVNSKRAEVQVKRSVEPDKWNHLKGCAVGKDRKHQEINLYLETVRNRVFQIHRQLEADGKPITAVTIKNIFYGGYDSPKMLIETFNEHNQEYRELMDKEYAKGTVLRYERTVRYLVEFMREQYNCADIPLKSINYEFITKFEHFIKTQKGCAQNATVKYLKNLKKITKTAILKKWINEDPFADIHFKQTKTNRDFLNESELRRIIAKDIDIERLQTVRDIFIFCSFTGLAFTDVKHLKAEHIVQADDGRWWIRKAREKTDNMCDIPLLDIPRLILEKYKSRPGYSERGFLLPVPSNQRMNGYLK
;
A
#
# COMPACT_ATOMS: atom_id res chain seq x y z
N MET A 1 5.62 -34.59 13.25
CA MET A 1 4.21 -34.41 12.81
C MET A 1 3.38 -34.10 14.03
N GLN A 2 2.88 -32.87 14.22
CA GLN A 2 1.95 -32.58 15.31
C GLN A 2 0.64 -33.32 14.99
N ASN A 3 0.24 -34.26 15.84
CA ASN A 3 -1.08 -34.89 15.77
C ASN A 3 -2.15 -33.83 16.03
N ASN A 4 -2.69 -33.25 14.98
CA ASN A 4 -3.78 -32.28 15.07
C ASN A 4 -5.07 -33.03 15.41
N SER A 5 -5.44 -33.06 16.69
CA SER A 5 -6.71 -33.65 17.11
C SER A 5 -7.87 -32.73 16.69
N PHE A 6 -8.77 -33.28 15.85
CA PHE A 6 -9.97 -32.56 15.40
C PHE A 6 -11.21 -33.42 15.68
N SER A 7 -12.22 -32.84 16.34
CA SER A 7 -13.48 -33.52 16.62
C SER A 7 -14.67 -32.57 16.59
N VAL A 8 -15.83 -33.11 16.23
CA VAL A 8 -17.12 -32.42 16.18
C VAL A 8 -18.15 -33.24 16.99
N LEU A 9 -18.71 -32.60 18.00
CA LEU A 9 -19.72 -33.21 18.89
C LEU A 9 -20.99 -32.36 18.92
N PHE A 10 -22.17 -33.01 18.80
CA PHE A 10 -23.44 -32.35 19.05
C PHE A 10 -23.94 -32.64 20.46
N PHE A 11 -24.56 -31.65 21.10
CA PHE A 11 -25.12 -31.75 22.44
C PHE A 11 -26.28 -30.75 22.60
N ILE A 12 -27.15 -31.00 23.59
CA ILE A 12 -28.25 -30.08 23.92
C ILE A 12 -27.96 -29.29 25.19
N LYS A 13 -28.44 -28.05 25.24
CA LYS A 13 -28.34 -27.19 26.44
C LYS A 13 -29.63 -27.27 27.26
N LYS A 14 -29.71 -28.25 28.16
CA LYS A 14 -30.87 -28.47 29.05
C LYS A 14 -31.15 -27.25 29.97
N SER A 15 -30.14 -26.42 30.27
CA SER A 15 -30.28 -25.21 31.09
C SER A 15 -30.93 -24.02 30.36
N LYS A 16 -31.20 -24.14 29.07
CA LYS A 16 -31.78 -23.05 28.23
C LYS A 16 -32.91 -23.62 27.37
N LEU A 17 -34.00 -24.09 28.01
CA LEU A 17 -35.17 -24.54 27.27
C LEU A 17 -35.85 -23.36 26.56
N LEU A 18 -36.35 -23.63 25.37
CA LEU A 18 -37.19 -22.72 24.59
C LEU A 18 -38.62 -22.69 25.17
N LYS A 19 -39.41 -21.70 24.75
CA LYS A 19 -40.81 -21.54 25.21
C LYS A 19 -41.69 -22.77 24.94
N ASN A 20 -41.30 -23.59 23.95
CA ASN A 20 -41.98 -24.88 23.59
C ASN A 20 -41.51 -26.10 24.36
N GLY A 21 -40.63 -25.93 25.37
CA GLY A 21 -40.07 -27.01 26.16
C GLY A 21 -38.89 -27.75 25.51
N GLU A 22 -38.51 -27.43 24.31
CA GLU A 22 -37.38 -28.06 23.62
C GLU A 22 -36.02 -27.44 24.04
N ALA A 23 -34.97 -28.22 24.01
CA ALA A 23 -33.60 -27.79 24.25
C ALA A 23 -32.89 -27.44 22.93
N PRO A 24 -32.20 -26.31 22.84
CA PRO A 24 -31.43 -25.97 21.65
C PRO A 24 -30.25 -26.93 21.45
N ILE A 25 -30.05 -27.39 20.22
CA ILE A 25 -28.91 -28.20 19.84
C ILE A 25 -27.71 -27.29 19.56
N CYS A 26 -26.57 -27.66 20.14
CA CYS A 26 -25.29 -27.03 19.96
C CYS A 26 -24.27 -27.98 19.39
N MET A 27 -23.34 -27.48 18.63
CA MET A 27 -22.16 -28.18 18.11
C MET A 27 -20.92 -27.65 18.84
N ARG A 28 -20.07 -28.59 19.29
CA ARG A 28 -18.73 -28.30 19.84
C ARG A 28 -17.69 -28.74 18.83
N ILE A 29 -16.84 -27.82 18.42
CA ILE A 29 -15.68 -28.02 17.57
C ILE A 29 -14.47 -28.03 18.49
N THR A 30 -13.65 -29.07 18.46
CA THR A 30 -12.41 -29.16 19.22
C THR A 30 -11.23 -29.32 18.25
N VAL A 31 -10.21 -28.48 18.41
CA VAL A 31 -8.93 -28.53 17.67
C VAL A 31 -7.81 -28.36 18.69
N ASN A 32 -6.91 -29.33 18.79
CA ASN A 32 -5.76 -29.30 19.71
C ASN A 32 -6.19 -28.88 21.14
N SER A 33 -7.20 -29.55 21.67
CA SER A 33 -7.79 -29.33 23.01
C SER A 33 -8.51 -28.00 23.22
N LYS A 34 -8.44 -27.05 22.27
CA LYS A 34 -9.21 -25.81 22.31
C LYS A 34 -10.59 -26.00 21.70
N ARG A 35 -11.61 -25.40 22.35
CA ARG A 35 -13.03 -25.64 22.02
C ARG A 35 -13.71 -24.35 21.56
N ALA A 36 -14.61 -24.47 20.58
CA ALA A 36 -15.57 -23.45 20.20
C ALA A 36 -16.97 -24.03 20.09
N GLU A 37 -17.97 -23.31 20.58
CA GLU A 37 -19.37 -23.77 20.54
C GLU A 37 -20.17 -22.94 19.53
N VAL A 38 -21.09 -23.62 18.85
CA VAL A 38 -21.95 -23.10 17.78
C VAL A 38 -23.36 -23.61 18.03
N GLN A 39 -24.36 -22.70 18.04
CA GLN A 39 -25.77 -23.11 18.03
C GLN A 39 -26.20 -23.42 16.60
N VAL A 40 -26.72 -24.62 16.36
CA VAL A 40 -27.08 -25.09 15.00
C VAL A 40 -28.52 -24.73 14.57
N LYS A 41 -29.20 -23.82 15.30
CA LYS A 41 -30.55 -23.32 15.01
C LYS A 41 -31.60 -24.47 14.84
N ARG A 42 -31.45 -25.52 15.60
CA ARG A 42 -32.42 -26.62 15.77
C ARG A 42 -32.58 -26.90 17.25
N SER A 43 -33.70 -27.49 17.60
CA SER A 43 -34.05 -27.87 18.96
C SER A 43 -34.71 -29.25 18.96
N VAL A 44 -34.69 -29.88 20.10
CA VAL A 44 -35.28 -31.20 20.29
C VAL A 44 -35.76 -31.35 21.74
N GLU A 45 -36.77 -32.19 21.97
CA GLU A 45 -37.23 -32.54 23.31
C GLU A 45 -36.07 -33.22 24.09
N PRO A 46 -35.79 -32.83 25.36
CA PRO A 46 -34.65 -33.37 26.13
C PRO A 46 -34.63 -34.88 26.25
N ASP A 47 -35.79 -35.50 26.31
CA ASP A 47 -35.96 -36.95 26.43
C ASP A 47 -35.75 -37.72 25.12
N LYS A 48 -35.81 -37.00 24.00
CA LYS A 48 -35.58 -37.51 22.65
C LYS A 48 -34.15 -37.27 22.15
N TRP A 49 -33.19 -37.07 23.05
CA TRP A 49 -31.80 -36.85 22.71
C TRP A 49 -30.87 -37.95 23.23
N ASN A 50 -30.11 -38.55 22.34
CA ASN A 50 -29.06 -39.50 22.72
C ASN A 50 -27.74 -38.75 22.93
N HIS A 51 -27.33 -38.64 24.20
CA HIS A 51 -26.10 -37.91 24.56
C HIS A 51 -24.81 -38.56 24.06
N LEU A 52 -24.79 -39.92 23.98
CA LEU A 52 -23.61 -40.68 23.56
C LEU A 52 -23.40 -40.56 22.04
N LYS A 53 -24.48 -40.66 21.27
CA LYS A 53 -24.44 -40.56 19.80
C LYS A 53 -24.52 -39.12 19.28
N GLY A 54 -24.95 -38.17 20.11
CA GLY A 54 -25.13 -36.76 19.71
C GLY A 54 -26.20 -36.58 18.61
N CYS A 55 -27.32 -37.32 18.71
CA CYS A 55 -28.38 -37.34 17.74
C CYS A 55 -29.77 -37.41 18.40
N ALA A 56 -30.81 -37.03 17.67
CA ALA A 56 -32.18 -37.17 18.09
C ALA A 56 -32.64 -38.64 18.00
N VAL A 57 -33.45 -39.10 18.99
CA VAL A 57 -34.02 -40.43 19.07
C VAL A 57 -35.51 -40.35 18.77
N GLY A 58 -35.92 -40.95 17.67
CA GLY A 58 -37.33 -41.04 17.24
C GLY A 58 -37.39 -41.57 15.81
N LYS A 59 -38.53 -42.25 15.48
CA LYS A 59 -38.78 -42.75 14.11
C LYS A 59 -39.64 -41.78 13.29
N ASP A 60 -40.12 -40.72 13.93
CA ASP A 60 -40.94 -39.70 13.28
C ASP A 60 -40.10 -38.79 12.35
N ARG A 61 -40.77 -38.20 11.39
CA ARG A 61 -40.16 -37.39 10.34
C ARG A 61 -39.33 -36.23 10.93
N LYS A 62 -39.78 -35.61 12.00
CA LYS A 62 -39.10 -34.48 12.67
C LYS A 62 -37.68 -34.87 13.12
N HIS A 63 -37.54 -36.00 13.85
CA HIS A 63 -36.25 -36.43 14.37
C HIS A 63 -35.32 -36.92 13.26
N GLN A 64 -35.86 -37.54 12.18
CA GLN A 64 -35.08 -37.89 11.00
C GLN A 64 -34.55 -36.65 10.28
N GLU A 65 -35.35 -35.63 10.08
CA GLU A 65 -34.94 -34.35 9.47
C GLU A 65 -33.88 -33.64 10.32
N ILE A 66 -34.01 -33.67 11.66
CA ILE A 66 -32.96 -33.10 12.54
C ILE A 66 -31.65 -33.86 12.34
N ASN A 67 -31.67 -35.19 12.35
CA ASN A 67 -30.44 -36.00 12.21
C ASN A 67 -29.78 -35.81 10.84
N LEU A 68 -30.54 -35.73 9.74
CA LEU A 68 -30.05 -35.44 8.41
C LEU A 68 -29.39 -34.04 8.36
N TYR A 69 -30.02 -33.04 9.01
CA TYR A 69 -29.47 -31.72 9.14
C TYR A 69 -28.14 -31.71 9.93
N LEU A 70 -28.06 -32.43 11.05
CA LEU A 70 -26.82 -32.55 11.84
C LEU A 70 -25.69 -33.18 11.04
N GLU A 71 -25.98 -34.21 10.24
CA GLU A 71 -25.00 -34.81 9.30
C GLU A 71 -24.53 -33.79 8.25
N THR A 72 -25.43 -32.99 7.67
CA THR A 72 -25.08 -31.94 6.73
C THR A 72 -24.16 -30.88 7.37
N VAL A 73 -24.48 -30.50 8.61
CA VAL A 73 -23.65 -29.56 9.40
C VAL A 73 -22.27 -30.15 9.68
N ARG A 74 -22.22 -31.42 10.08
CA ARG A 74 -20.96 -32.15 10.33
C ARG A 74 -20.08 -32.17 9.08
N ASN A 75 -20.63 -32.58 7.95
CA ASN A 75 -19.92 -32.66 6.68
C ASN A 75 -19.37 -31.28 6.25
N ARG A 76 -20.14 -30.22 6.44
CA ARG A 76 -19.68 -28.84 6.15
C ARG A 76 -18.48 -28.44 7.02
N VAL A 77 -18.48 -28.77 8.29
CA VAL A 77 -17.37 -28.50 9.22
C VAL A 77 -16.12 -29.30 8.84
N PHE A 78 -16.27 -30.55 8.44
CA PHE A 78 -15.16 -31.37 7.93
C PHE A 78 -14.59 -30.82 6.61
N GLN A 79 -15.43 -30.35 5.70
CA GLN A 79 -14.99 -29.66 4.46
C GLN A 79 -14.19 -28.40 4.76
N ILE A 80 -14.65 -27.57 5.72
CA ILE A 80 -13.92 -26.37 6.15
C ILE A 80 -12.54 -26.75 6.70
N HIS A 81 -12.45 -27.79 7.55
CA HIS A 81 -11.18 -28.27 8.08
C HIS A 81 -10.22 -28.68 6.97
N ARG A 82 -10.66 -29.52 6.03
CA ARG A 82 -9.87 -29.98 4.88
C ARG A 82 -9.40 -28.83 3.99
N GLN A 83 -10.27 -27.84 3.76
CA GLN A 83 -9.91 -26.66 2.95
C GLN A 83 -8.81 -25.85 3.63
N LEU A 84 -8.91 -25.61 4.94
CA LEU A 84 -7.87 -24.92 5.71
C LEU A 84 -6.54 -25.68 5.69
N GLU A 85 -6.59 -27.01 5.77
CA GLU A 85 -5.41 -27.86 5.69
C GLU A 85 -4.75 -27.79 4.31
N ALA A 86 -5.54 -27.91 3.25
CA ALA A 86 -5.08 -27.78 1.85
C ALA A 86 -4.48 -26.39 1.55
N ASP A 87 -5.07 -25.32 2.11
CA ASP A 87 -4.61 -23.94 1.95
C ASP A 87 -3.40 -23.61 2.85
N GLY A 88 -2.92 -24.53 3.70
CA GLY A 88 -1.84 -24.28 4.66
C GLY A 88 -2.17 -23.20 5.71
N LYS A 89 -3.46 -22.95 5.95
CA LYS A 89 -3.93 -21.91 6.88
C LYS A 89 -3.99 -22.40 8.33
N PRO A 90 -3.88 -21.49 9.33
CA PRO A 90 -3.99 -21.88 10.73
C PRO A 90 -5.34 -22.50 11.03
N ILE A 91 -5.33 -23.76 11.55
CA ILE A 91 -6.54 -24.51 11.91
C ILE A 91 -6.79 -24.34 13.41
N THR A 92 -7.84 -23.59 13.77
CA THR A 92 -8.31 -23.45 15.15
C THR A 92 -9.82 -23.66 15.23
N ALA A 93 -10.33 -24.06 16.40
CA ALA A 93 -11.77 -24.21 16.60
C ALA A 93 -12.55 -22.91 16.34
N VAL A 94 -11.94 -21.75 16.66
CA VAL A 94 -12.51 -20.42 16.40
C VAL A 94 -12.54 -20.10 14.90
N THR A 95 -11.46 -20.42 14.18
CA THR A 95 -11.38 -20.24 12.72
C THR A 95 -12.50 -21.02 12.02
N ILE A 96 -12.64 -22.30 12.34
CA ILE A 96 -13.69 -23.17 11.77
C ILE A 96 -15.09 -22.63 12.09
N LYS A 97 -15.33 -22.21 13.35
CA LYS A 97 -16.58 -21.59 13.77
C LYS A 97 -16.92 -20.36 12.92
N ASN A 98 -15.94 -19.46 12.72
CA ASN A 98 -16.15 -18.22 11.97
C ASN A 98 -16.52 -18.50 10.50
N ILE A 99 -15.81 -19.44 9.86
CA ILE A 99 -16.14 -19.88 8.49
C ILE A 99 -17.53 -20.48 8.42
N PHE A 100 -17.88 -21.33 9.40
CA PHE A 100 -19.19 -22.00 9.44
C PHE A 100 -20.35 -20.99 9.46
N TYR A 101 -20.23 -19.88 10.19
CA TYR A 101 -21.24 -18.82 10.24
C TYR A 101 -21.26 -17.92 8.99
N GLY A 102 -20.43 -18.17 7.99
CA GLY A 102 -20.31 -17.29 6.81
C GLY A 102 -19.55 -15.99 7.10
N GLY A 103 -18.94 -15.90 8.29
CA GLY A 103 -18.14 -14.76 8.73
C GLY A 103 -16.63 -14.95 8.53
N TYR A 104 -16.22 -15.75 7.60
CA TYR A 104 -14.82 -15.82 7.19
C TYR A 104 -14.60 -15.01 5.91
N ASP A 105 -14.51 -13.74 6.06
CA ASP A 105 -13.55 -12.99 5.28
C ASP A 105 -12.18 -13.54 5.70
N SER A 106 -11.50 -14.22 4.80
CA SER A 106 -10.09 -14.57 5.01
C SER A 106 -9.42 -13.29 5.49
N PRO A 107 -8.65 -13.32 6.60
CA PRO A 107 -8.10 -12.09 7.13
C PRO A 107 -7.36 -11.39 6.01
N LYS A 108 -7.77 -10.17 5.69
CA LYS A 108 -7.05 -9.38 4.66
C LYS A 108 -5.60 -9.25 5.09
N MET A 109 -4.71 -9.72 4.23
CA MET A 109 -3.28 -9.78 4.48
C MET A 109 -2.62 -8.47 4.05
N LEU A 110 -1.55 -8.07 4.74
CA LEU A 110 -0.89 -6.79 4.51
C LEU A 110 -0.28 -6.69 3.10
N ILE A 111 0.55 -7.65 2.72
CA ILE A 111 1.27 -7.61 1.44
C ILE A 111 0.32 -7.83 0.27
N GLU A 112 -0.64 -8.75 0.40
CA GLU A 112 -1.70 -8.95 -0.59
C GLU A 112 -2.45 -7.63 -0.85
N THR A 113 -2.95 -6.97 0.20
CA THR A 113 -3.68 -5.69 0.10
C THR A 113 -2.81 -4.57 -0.47
N PHE A 114 -1.54 -4.53 -0.07
CA PHE A 114 -0.61 -3.52 -0.56
C PHE A 114 -0.30 -3.73 -2.05
N ASN A 115 -0.19 -4.98 -2.51
CA ASN A 115 0.01 -5.31 -3.91
C ASN A 115 -1.23 -5.00 -4.76
N GLU A 116 -2.45 -5.26 -4.25
CA GLU A 116 -3.71 -4.83 -4.89
C GLU A 116 -3.68 -3.31 -5.14
N HIS A 117 -3.39 -2.53 -4.11
CA HIS A 117 -3.25 -1.07 -4.21
C HIS A 117 -2.16 -0.63 -5.20
N ASN A 118 -1.00 -1.30 -5.20
CA ASN A 118 0.09 -0.98 -6.13
C ASN A 118 -0.29 -1.30 -7.57
N GLN A 119 -1.08 -2.33 -7.79
CA GLN A 119 -1.60 -2.67 -9.12
C GLN A 119 -2.56 -1.60 -9.64
N GLU A 120 -3.50 -1.14 -8.80
CA GLU A 120 -4.39 -0.01 -9.14
C GLU A 120 -3.58 1.24 -9.53
N TYR A 121 -2.53 1.57 -8.76
CA TYR A 121 -1.66 2.72 -9.06
C TYR A 121 -0.85 2.55 -10.34
N ARG A 122 -0.47 1.31 -10.68
CA ARG A 122 0.24 1.00 -11.92
C ARG A 122 -0.67 1.15 -13.14
N GLU A 123 -1.92 0.76 -13.05
CA GLU A 123 -2.92 0.91 -14.12
C GLU A 123 -3.25 2.38 -14.41
N LEU A 124 -3.14 3.25 -13.39
CA LEU A 124 -3.34 4.69 -13.51
C LEU A 124 -2.02 5.46 -13.69
N MET A 125 -0.90 4.76 -13.90
CA MET A 125 0.40 5.40 -14.13
C MET A 125 0.37 6.24 -15.42
N ASP A 126 1.00 7.40 -15.34
CA ASP A 126 1.03 8.43 -16.38
C ASP A 126 -0.34 9.08 -16.70
N LYS A 127 -1.41 8.68 -16.00
CA LYS A 127 -2.71 9.36 -16.01
C LYS A 127 -2.92 10.16 -14.73
N GLU A 128 -2.88 9.50 -13.58
CA GLU A 128 -3.08 10.10 -12.26
C GLU A 128 -1.82 10.06 -11.39
N TYR A 129 -0.97 9.04 -11.58
CA TYR A 129 0.20 8.80 -10.74
C TYR A 129 1.49 8.81 -11.54
N ALA A 130 2.43 9.66 -11.12
CA ALA A 130 3.77 9.66 -11.69
C ALA A 130 4.51 8.34 -11.37
N LYS A 131 5.27 7.82 -12.31
CA LYS A 131 6.10 6.59 -12.19
C LYS A 131 6.91 6.53 -10.88
N GLY A 132 7.50 7.66 -10.45
CA GLY A 132 8.26 7.74 -9.20
C GLY A 132 7.42 7.49 -7.94
N THR A 133 6.11 7.74 -7.99
CA THR A 133 5.17 7.44 -6.90
C THR A 133 4.93 5.94 -6.83
N VAL A 134 4.62 5.28 -7.94
CA VAL A 134 4.41 3.82 -8.02
C VAL A 134 5.65 3.07 -7.51
N LEU A 135 6.84 3.39 -8.02
CA LEU A 135 8.10 2.78 -7.60
C LEU A 135 8.37 2.92 -6.09
N ARG A 136 7.93 4.00 -5.46
CA ARG A 136 8.08 4.22 -4.01
C ARG A 136 7.17 3.29 -3.21
N TYR A 137 5.94 3.08 -3.65
CA TYR A 137 5.02 2.13 -3.02
C TYR A 137 5.52 0.69 -3.17
N GLU A 138 6.00 0.30 -4.34
CA GLU A 138 6.62 -1.01 -4.59
C GLU A 138 7.85 -1.26 -3.70
N ARG A 139 8.69 -0.23 -3.53
CA ARG A 139 9.84 -0.31 -2.61
C ARG A 139 9.39 -0.47 -1.16
N THR A 140 8.29 0.15 -0.76
CA THR A 140 7.72 -0.01 0.58
C THR A 140 7.31 -1.47 0.82
N VAL A 141 6.63 -2.10 -0.14
CA VAL A 141 6.27 -3.54 -0.07
C VAL A 141 7.52 -4.40 0.09
N ARG A 142 8.54 -4.17 -0.73
CA ARG A 142 9.79 -4.94 -0.63
C ARG A 142 10.42 -4.84 0.76
N TYR A 143 10.49 -3.64 1.33
CA TYR A 143 11.03 -3.45 2.69
C TYR A 143 10.16 -4.10 3.76
N LEU A 144 8.83 -4.10 3.61
CA LEU A 144 7.92 -4.80 4.51
C LEU A 144 8.12 -6.32 4.45
N VAL A 145 8.25 -6.92 3.26
CA VAL A 145 8.49 -8.35 3.07
C VAL A 145 9.82 -8.76 3.72
N GLU A 146 10.88 -8.00 3.48
CA GLU A 146 12.19 -8.25 4.09
C GLU A 146 12.12 -8.15 5.62
N PHE A 147 11.48 -7.10 6.15
CA PHE A 147 11.26 -6.90 7.57
C PHE A 147 10.50 -8.05 8.23
N MET A 148 9.37 -8.48 7.63
CA MET A 148 8.56 -9.56 8.18
C MET A 148 9.30 -10.89 8.14
N ARG A 149 10.09 -11.14 7.11
CA ARG A 149 10.93 -12.35 7.02
C ARG A 149 11.98 -12.38 8.13
N GLU A 150 12.64 -11.26 8.41
CA GLU A 150 13.69 -11.17 9.43
C GLU A 150 13.14 -11.19 10.85
N GLN A 151 12.06 -10.43 11.11
CA GLN A 151 11.56 -10.24 12.48
C GLN A 151 10.49 -11.26 12.91
N TYR A 152 9.73 -11.80 11.96
CA TYR A 152 8.59 -12.67 12.24
C TYR A 152 8.67 -14.03 11.53
N ASN A 153 9.70 -14.26 10.71
CA ASN A 153 9.87 -15.47 9.90
C ASN A 153 8.62 -15.84 9.08
N CYS A 154 7.96 -14.84 8.52
CA CYS A 154 6.76 -15.01 7.70
C CYS A 154 6.80 -14.12 6.45
N ALA A 155 6.03 -14.50 5.42
CA ALA A 155 5.95 -13.77 4.16
C ALA A 155 4.89 -12.65 4.19
N ASP A 156 3.84 -12.80 5.00
CA ASP A 156 2.73 -11.86 5.12
C ASP A 156 2.05 -12.00 6.48
N ILE A 157 1.35 -10.96 6.94
CA ILE A 157 0.59 -10.95 8.19
C ILE A 157 -0.82 -10.40 7.97
N PRO A 158 -1.81 -10.78 8.80
CA PRO A 158 -3.12 -10.14 8.80
C PRO A 158 -3.03 -8.65 9.09
N LEU A 159 -3.79 -7.82 8.37
CA LEU A 159 -3.88 -6.37 8.65
C LEU A 159 -4.24 -6.05 10.11
N LYS A 160 -5.05 -6.90 10.74
CA LYS A 160 -5.42 -6.79 12.17
C LYS A 160 -4.24 -6.98 13.14
N SER A 161 -3.13 -7.54 12.67
CA SER A 161 -1.91 -7.74 13.48
C SER A 161 -0.98 -6.54 13.46
N ILE A 162 -1.27 -5.53 12.63
CA ILE A 162 -0.50 -4.30 12.58
C ILE A 162 -0.90 -3.47 13.79
N ASN A 163 0.07 -3.20 14.65
CA ASN A 163 -0.06 -2.39 15.85
C ASN A 163 1.10 -1.39 15.98
N TYR A 164 1.10 -0.61 17.04
CA TYR A 164 2.16 0.36 17.34
C TYR A 164 3.56 -0.28 17.34
N GLU A 165 3.70 -1.45 17.96
CA GLU A 165 4.97 -2.18 18.04
C GLU A 165 5.48 -2.60 16.66
N PHE A 166 4.61 -3.11 15.79
CA PHE A 166 4.97 -3.46 14.42
C PHE A 166 5.52 -2.25 13.67
N ILE A 167 4.87 -1.09 13.79
CA ILE A 167 5.26 0.13 13.07
C ILE A 167 6.60 0.68 13.59
N THR A 168 6.82 0.69 14.89
CA THR A 168 8.07 1.17 15.49
C THR A 168 9.24 0.24 15.17
N LYS A 169 9.04 -1.08 15.16
CA LYS A 169 10.05 -2.05 14.70
C LYS A 169 10.35 -1.90 13.21
N PHE A 170 9.34 -1.66 12.39
CA PHE A 170 9.55 -1.40 10.96
C PHE A 170 10.31 -0.09 10.72
N GLU A 171 9.99 0.98 11.47
CA GLU A 171 10.76 2.23 11.44
C GLU A 171 12.23 2.00 11.77
N HIS A 172 12.49 1.26 12.84
CA HIS A 172 13.85 0.91 13.27
C HIS A 172 14.59 0.11 12.18
N PHE A 173 13.94 -0.91 11.60
CA PHE A 173 14.49 -1.71 10.52
C PHE A 173 14.88 -0.87 9.30
N ILE A 174 14.01 0.06 8.86
CA ILE A 174 14.31 0.94 7.73
C ILE A 174 15.54 1.82 8.00
N LYS A 175 15.66 2.33 9.22
CA LYS A 175 16.80 3.19 9.60
C LYS A 175 18.11 2.41 9.71
N THR A 176 18.09 1.26 10.35
CA THR A 176 19.30 0.47 10.67
C THR A 176 19.72 -0.45 9.54
N GLN A 177 18.81 -1.23 8.97
CA GLN A 177 19.14 -2.24 7.96
C GLN A 177 19.14 -1.67 6.53
N LYS A 178 18.31 -0.64 6.27
CA LYS A 178 18.24 0.00 4.93
C LYS A 178 18.98 1.34 4.86
N GLY A 179 19.55 1.80 5.97
CA GLY A 179 20.33 3.04 6.04
C GLY A 179 19.54 4.30 5.64
N CYS A 180 18.21 4.28 5.77
CA CYS A 180 17.37 5.38 5.36
C CYS A 180 17.41 6.53 6.37
N ALA A 181 17.67 7.75 5.87
CA ALA A 181 17.54 8.96 6.67
C ALA A 181 16.09 9.20 7.11
N GLN A 182 15.90 10.00 8.18
CA GLN A 182 14.61 10.29 8.82
C GLN A 182 13.49 10.62 7.82
N ASN A 183 13.72 11.56 6.90
CA ASN A 183 12.68 11.99 5.96
C ASN A 183 12.31 10.91 4.93
N ALA A 184 13.25 10.03 4.59
CA ALA A 184 12.97 8.89 3.71
C ALA A 184 12.14 7.82 4.46
N THR A 185 12.50 7.52 5.72
CA THR A 185 11.76 6.62 6.60
C THR A 185 10.31 7.07 6.76
N VAL A 186 10.08 8.34 7.06
CA VAL A 186 8.73 8.92 7.19
C VAL A 186 7.90 8.72 5.91
N LYS A 187 8.51 8.77 4.72
CA LYS A 187 7.78 8.52 3.46
C LYS A 187 7.30 7.06 3.37
N TYR A 188 8.10 6.09 3.76
CA TYR A 188 7.70 4.68 3.78
C TYR A 188 6.60 4.42 4.81
N LEU A 189 6.72 5.00 6.01
CA LEU A 189 5.67 4.90 7.04
C LEU A 189 4.35 5.55 6.58
N LYS A 190 4.39 6.69 5.88
CA LYS A 190 3.20 7.32 5.29
C LYS A 190 2.55 6.45 4.21
N ASN A 191 3.34 5.70 3.43
CA ASN A 191 2.78 4.74 2.48
C ASN A 191 2.04 3.60 3.21
N LEU A 192 2.63 3.03 4.27
CA LEU A 192 1.96 2.03 5.11
C LEU A 192 0.70 2.60 5.77
N LYS A 193 0.76 3.84 6.30
CA LYS A 193 -0.41 4.53 6.88
C LYS A 193 -1.55 4.70 5.86
N LYS A 194 -1.25 4.92 4.58
CA LYS A 194 -2.27 4.98 3.51
C LYS A 194 -3.04 3.66 3.42
N ILE A 195 -2.34 2.53 3.45
CA ILE A 195 -2.96 1.19 3.37
C ILE A 195 -3.82 0.90 4.60
N THR A 196 -3.30 1.15 5.81
CA THR A 196 -4.07 0.95 7.05
C THR A 196 -5.29 1.86 7.11
N LYS A 197 -5.18 3.11 6.66
CA LYS A 197 -6.34 4.02 6.56
C LYS A 197 -7.41 3.50 5.60
N THR A 198 -7.01 2.95 4.45
CA THR A 198 -7.94 2.30 3.51
C THR A 198 -8.60 1.08 4.15
N ALA A 199 -7.84 0.28 4.92
CA ALA A 199 -8.37 -0.87 5.64
C ALA A 199 -9.39 -0.49 6.72
N ILE A 200 -9.21 0.64 7.41
CA ILE A 200 -10.18 1.20 8.36
C ILE A 200 -11.48 1.60 7.63
N LEU A 201 -11.35 2.35 6.53
CA LEU A 201 -12.51 2.79 5.73
C LEU A 201 -13.32 1.61 5.17
N LYS A 202 -12.64 0.52 4.79
CA LYS A 202 -13.26 -0.73 4.34
C LYS A 202 -13.71 -1.65 5.50
N LYS A 203 -13.55 -1.22 6.76
CA LYS A 203 -13.91 -1.96 7.99
C LYS A 203 -13.19 -3.31 8.13
N TRP A 204 -11.99 -3.45 7.55
CA TRP A 204 -11.14 -4.64 7.71
C TRP A 204 -10.38 -4.64 9.03
N ILE A 205 -10.07 -3.43 9.56
CA ILE A 205 -9.52 -3.18 10.89
C ILE A 205 -10.38 -2.12 11.58
N ASN A 206 -10.45 -2.19 12.91
CA ASN A 206 -11.33 -1.31 13.71
C ASN A 206 -10.57 -0.11 14.31
N GLU A 207 -9.26 -0.22 14.51
CA GLU A 207 -8.42 0.77 15.20
C GLU A 207 -7.32 1.27 14.26
N ASP A 208 -6.94 2.55 14.41
CA ASP A 208 -5.82 3.12 13.65
C ASP A 208 -4.49 2.77 14.34
N PRO A 209 -3.67 1.88 13.76
CA PRO A 209 -2.38 1.54 14.36
C PRO A 209 -1.37 2.70 14.36
N PHE A 210 -1.69 3.81 13.68
CA PHE A 210 -0.90 5.03 13.65
C PHE A 210 -1.45 6.16 14.55
N ALA A 211 -2.47 5.90 15.39
CA ALA A 211 -3.11 6.93 16.21
C ALA A 211 -2.08 7.75 17.02
N ASP A 212 -1.15 7.07 17.69
CA ASP A 212 -0.14 7.69 18.57
C ASP A 212 1.20 7.95 17.87
N ILE A 213 1.28 7.79 16.54
CA ILE A 213 2.53 7.98 15.80
C ILE A 213 2.58 9.36 15.16
N HIS A 214 3.48 10.20 15.65
CA HIS A 214 3.77 11.51 15.13
C HIS A 214 5.01 11.50 14.23
N PHE A 215 4.84 11.87 12.96
CA PHE A 215 5.92 11.93 12.00
C PHE A 215 6.76 13.20 12.18
N LYS A 216 7.94 13.07 12.79
CA LYS A 216 8.92 14.16 12.85
C LYS A 216 9.71 14.21 11.55
N GLN A 217 9.67 15.33 10.85
CA GLN A 217 10.52 15.59 9.69
C GLN A 217 11.70 16.49 10.11
N THR A 218 12.89 16.11 9.68
CA THR A 218 14.09 16.93 9.87
C THR A 218 14.11 18.03 8.80
N LYS A 219 14.26 19.28 9.23
CA LYS A 219 14.51 20.37 8.31
C LYS A 219 15.84 20.12 7.59
N THR A 220 15.82 20.21 6.28
CA THR A 220 17.04 20.16 5.47
C THR A 220 17.40 21.57 5.09
N ASN A 221 18.50 22.07 5.64
CA ASN A 221 19.13 23.27 5.12
C ASN A 221 19.83 22.89 3.81
N ARG A 222 19.55 23.62 2.76
CA ARG A 222 20.23 23.47 1.48
C ARG A 222 20.96 24.76 1.21
N ASP A 223 22.22 24.64 0.85
CA ASP A 223 22.98 25.76 0.39
C ASP A 223 22.42 26.26 -0.95
N PHE A 224 22.63 27.51 -1.24
CA PHE A 224 22.25 28.16 -2.48
C PHE A 224 23.40 29.01 -2.98
N LEU A 225 23.47 29.18 -4.29
CA LEU A 225 24.49 30.06 -4.90
C LEU A 225 24.09 31.54 -4.73
N ASN A 226 25.02 32.33 -4.30
CA ASN A 226 24.87 33.77 -4.33
C ASN A 226 25.11 34.33 -5.74
N GLU A 227 24.83 35.63 -5.95
CA GLU A 227 24.94 36.23 -7.26
C GLU A 227 26.38 36.20 -7.82
N SER A 228 27.39 36.41 -6.99
CA SER A 228 28.79 36.37 -7.41
C SER A 228 29.22 34.96 -7.84
N GLU A 229 28.76 33.93 -7.16
CA GLU A 229 29.03 32.55 -7.54
C GLU A 229 28.34 32.18 -8.85
N LEU A 230 27.09 32.63 -9.03
CA LEU A 230 26.36 32.37 -10.26
C LEU A 230 27.01 33.09 -11.44
N ARG A 231 27.46 34.35 -11.28
CA ARG A 231 28.23 35.10 -12.30
C ARG A 231 29.54 34.39 -12.67
N ARG A 232 30.24 33.79 -11.70
CA ARG A 232 31.47 33.01 -11.96
C ARG A 232 31.18 31.75 -12.80
N ILE A 233 30.07 31.10 -12.56
CA ILE A 233 29.63 29.94 -13.35
C ILE A 233 29.30 30.35 -14.79
N ILE A 234 28.59 31.47 -14.95
CA ILE A 234 28.26 32.04 -16.29
C ILE A 234 29.51 32.35 -17.07
N ALA A 235 30.46 33.04 -16.44
CA ALA A 235 31.68 33.51 -17.09
C ALA A 235 32.75 32.44 -17.31
N LYS A 236 32.56 31.24 -16.70
CA LYS A 236 33.57 30.19 -16.83
C LYS A 236 33.63 29.63 -18.24
N ASP A 237 34.83 29.68 -18.82
CA ASP A 237 35.09 28.96 -20.05
C ASP A 237 35.16 27.44 -19.84
N ILE A 238 34.46 26.71 -20.68
CA ILE A 238 34.32 25.24 -20.59
C ILE A 238 34.46 24.68 -22.01
N ASP A 239 35.54 23.99 -22.29
CA ASP A 239 35.83 23.47 -23.64
C ASP A 239 34.91 22.28 -24.01
N ILE A 240 34.33 21.60 -23.02
CA ILE A 240 33.53 20.38 -23.22
C ILE A 240 32.07 20.76 -23.46
N GLU A 241 31.58 20.61 -24.69
CA GLU A 241 30.23 20.99 -25.12
C GLU A 241 29.11 20.41 -24.23
N ARG A 242 29.20 19.14 -23.80
CA ARG A 242 28.22 18.54 -22.91
C ARG A 242 28.13 19.26 -21.55
N LEU A 243 29.25 19.76 -21.03
CA LEU A 243 29.30 20.51 -19.78
C LEU A 243 28.80 21.94 -19.96
N GLN A 244 29.09 22.59 -21.12
CA GLN A 244 28.46 23.84 -21.46
C GLN A 244 26.95 23.75 -21.48
N THR A 245 26.42 22.67 -22.08
CA THR A 245 24.97 22.43 -22.13
C THR A 245 24.38 22.27 -20.72
N VAL A 246 25.03 21.51 -19.84
CA VAL A 246 24.60 21.34 -18.46
C VAL A 246 24.63 22.66 -17.69
N ARG A 247 25.70 23.44 -17.83
CA ARG A 247 25.81 24.80 -17.27
C ARG A 247 24.65 25.70 -17.73
N ASP A 248 24.41 25.77 -19.03
CA ASP A 248 23.40 26.65 -19.62
C ASP A 248 21.99 26.27 -19.14
N ILE A 249 21.68 24.97 -19.04
CA ILE A 249 20.41 24.50 -18.49
C ILE A 249 20.31 24.83 -17.01
N PHE A 250 21.37 24.67 -16.22
CA PHE A 250 21.40 25.03 -14.81
C PHE A 250 21.14 26.52 -14.61
N ILE A 251 21.81 27.39 -15.41
CA ILE A 251 21.60 28.83 -15.38
C ILE A 251 20.16 29.17 -15.78
N PHE A 252 19.64 28.55 -16.83
CA PHE A 252 18.26 28.76 -17.27
C PHE A 252 17.26 28.41 -16.13
N CYS A 253 17.44 27.25 -15.46
CA CYS A 253 16.64 26.91 -14.30
C CYS A 253 16.75 27.91 -13.16
N SER A 254 17.95 28.42 -12.90
CA SER A 254 18.24 29.40 -11.82
C SER A 254 17.51 30.73 -12.03
N PHE A 255 17.47 31.23 -13.28
CA PHE A 255 16.82 32.49 -13.61
C PHE A 255 15.31 32.39 -13.81
N THR A 256 14.80 31.22 -14.19
CA THR A 256 13.37 31.03 -14.47
C THR A 256 12.60 30.40 -13.30
N GLY A 257 13.29 29.73 -12.36
CA GLY A 257 12.67 28.96 -11.30
C GLY A 257 11.89 27.74 -11.80
N LEU A 258 12.03 27.39 -13.09
CA LEU A 258 11.44 26.18 -13.64
C LEU A 258 12.15 24.93 -13.10
N ALA A 259 11.38 23.88 -12.81
CA ALA A 259 11.94 22.60 -12.43
C ALA A 259 12.56 21.89 -13.65
N PHE A 260 13.47 20.96 -13.40
CA PHE A 260 14.16 20.19 -14.45
C PHE A 260 13.20 19.58 -15.49
N THR A 261 12.08 19.00 -15.04
CA THR A 261 11.07 18.40 -15.94
C THR A 261 10.36 19.45 -16.80
N ASP A 262 10.08 20.62 -16.23
CA ASP A 262 9.43 21.71 -16.93
C ASP A 262 10.32 22.28 -18.05
N VAL A 263 11.63 22.45 -17.77
CA VAL A 263 12.62 22.88 -18.76
C VAL A 263 12.84 21.81 -19.84
N LYS A 264 12.86 20.55 -19.46
CA LYS A 264 13.01 19.43 -20.41
C LYS A 264 11.90 19.39 -21.46
N HIS A 265 10.67 19.78 -21.07
CA HIS A 265 9.51 19.79 -21.96
C HIS A 265 9.10 21.20 -22.39
N LEU A 266 10.03 22.15 -22.34
CA LEU A 266 9.80 23.52 -22.79
C LEU A 266 9.77 23.56 -24.32
N LYS A 267 8.69 24.13 -24.90
CA LYS A 267 8.44 24.22 -26.33
C LYS A 267 8.26 25.65 -26.77
N ALA A 268 8.31 25.92 -28.08
CA ALA A 268 8.11 27.25 -28.66
C ALA A 268 6.75 27.88 -28.30
N GLU A 269 5.70 27.07 -28.22
CA GLU A 269 4.34 27.49 -27.84
C GLU A 269 4.24 28.07 -26.41
N HIS A 270 5.23 27.77 -25.55
CA HIS A 270 5.29 28.28 -24.20
C HIS A 270 5.95 29.67 -24.10
N ILE A 271 6.55 30.17 -25.20
CA ILE A 271 7.18 31.47 -25.23
C ILE A 271 6.23 32.45 -25.90
N VAL A 272 5.71 33.36 -25.12
CA VAL A 272 4.72 34.36 -25.60
C VAL A 272 5.24 35.77 -25.43
N GLN A 273 4.90 36.66 -26.37
CA GLN A 273 5.16 38.06 -26.24
C GLN A 273 3.90 38.77 -25.73
N ALA A 274 4.06 39.56 -24.67
CA ALA A 274 2.98 40.38 -24.14
C ALA A 274 2.83 41.68 -24.97
N ASP A 275 1.72 42.41 -24.78
CA ASP A 275 1.41 43.65 -25.50
C ASP A 275 2.44 44.76 -25.27
N ASP A 276 3.16 44.70 -24.16
CA ASP A 276 4.25 45.63 -23.81
C ASP A 276 5.60 45.27 -24.49
N GLY A 277 5.60 44.24 -25.36
CA GLY A 277 6.78 43.78 -26.08
C GLY A 277 7.69 42.83 -25.25
N ARG A 278 7.42 42.61 -23.97
CA ARG A 278 8.22 41.70 -23.13
C ARG A 278 7.88 40.26 -23.42
N TRP A 279 8.89 39.39 -23.33
CA TRP A 279 8.73 37.95 -23.49
C TRP A 279 8.49 37.25 -22.17
N TRP A 280 7.62 36.26 -22.20
CA TRP A 280 7.22 35.46 -21.05
C TRP A 280 7.27 33.98 -21.38
N ILE A 281 7.55 33.15 -20.33
CA ILE A 281 7.32 31.70 -20.36
C ILE A 281 5.98 31.47 -19.71
N ARG A 282 5.00 30.94 -20.46
CA ARG A 282 3.69 30.57 -19.97
C ARG A 282 3.54 29.07 -20.12
N LYS A 283 3.63 28.35 -18.99
CA LYS A 283 3.63 26.89 -18.97
C LYS A 283 3.01 26.36 -17.68
N ALA A 284 2.14 25.31 -17.78
CA ALA A 284 1.71 24.55 -16.63
C ALA A 284 2.87 23.68 -16.10
N ARG A 285 3.02 23.60 -14.78
CA ARG A 285 4.04 22.76 -14.14
C ARG A 285 3.68 21.29 -14.29
N GLU A 286 4.59 20.46 -14.78
CA GLU A 286 4.42 18.99 -14.94
C GLU A 286 4.01 18.26 -13.64
N LYS A 287 4.35 18.80 -12.48
CA LYS A 287 4.07 18.14 -11.20
C LYS A 287 2.71 18.50 -10.59
N THR A 288 2.21 19.70 -10.83
CA THR A 288 1.06 20.24 -10.09
C THR A 288 -0.02 20.81 -10.99
N ASP A 289 0.24 20.83 -12.29
CA ASP A 289 -0.60 21.44 -13.34
C ASP A 289 -0.93 22.91 -13.12
N ASN A 290 -0.21 23.57 -12.20
CA ASN A 290 -0.37 25.00 -11.95
C ASN A 290 0.29 25.80 -13.06
N MET A 291 -0.45 26.73 -13.67
CA MET A 291 0.08 27.66 -14.66
C MET A 291 1.12 28.58 -14.03
N CYS A 292 2.24 28.76 -14.73
CA CYS A 292 3.29 29.71 -14.37
C CYS A 292 3.49 30.70 -15.50
N ASP A 293 3.45 31.97 -15.16
CA ASP A 293 3.84 33.10 -16.01
C ASP A 293 5.16 33.65 -15.50
N ILE A 294 6.24 33.47 -16.25
CA ILE A 294 7.61 33.81 -15.84
C ILE A 294 8.20 34.77 -16.86
N PRO A 295 8.64 35.96 -16.44
CA PRO A 295 9.29 36.92 -17.39
C PRO A 295 10.57 36.28 -17.92
N LEU A 296 10.75 36.31 -19.22
CA LEU A 296 11.96 35.82 -19.90
C LEU A 296 13.02 36.94 -19.89
N LEU A 297 13.90 36.86 -18.90
CA LEU A 297 15.01 37.78 -18.73
C LEU A 297 16.07 37.60 -19.83
N ASP A 298 17.02 38.53 -19.94
CA ASP A 298 18.03 38.52 -21.01
C ASP A 298 18.90 37.28 -21.05
N ILE A 299 19.39 36.82 -19.88
CA ILE A 299 20.25 35.63 -19.82
C ILE A 299 19.52 34.35 -20.30
N PRO A 300 18.33 33.99 -19.79
CA PRO A 300 17.55 32.90 -20.35
C PRO A 300 17.24 33.05 -21.84
N ARG A 301 16.95 34.29 -22.31
CA ARG A 301 16.69 34.54 -23.70
C ARG A 301 17.90 34.24 -24.57
N LEU A 302 19.09 34.70 -24.20
CA LEU A 302 20.34 34.42 -24.91
C LEU A 302 20.64 32.92 -24.95
N ILE A 303 20.32 32.18 -23.89
CA ILE A 303 20.46 30.74 -23.88
C ILE A 303 19.50 30.10 -24.90
N LEU A 304 18.25 30.51 -24.98
CA LEU A 304 17.30 29.99 -25.98
C LEU A 304 17.78 30.30 -27.41
N GLU A 305 18.25 31.51 -27.67
CA GLU A 305 18.80 31.93 -28.98
C GLU A 305 20.02 31.09 -29.37
N LYS A 306 20.94 30.82 -28.43
CA LYS A 306 22.11 29.95 -28.65
C LYS A 306 21.71 28.55 -29.13
N TYR A 307 20.63 27.98 -28.63
CA TYR A 307 20.19 26.66 -28.99
C TYR A 307 19.24 26.62 -30.19
N LYS A 308 18.61 27.71 -30.56
CA LYS A 308 17.69 27.80 -31.71
C LYS A 308 18.33 27.47 -33.06
N SER A 309 19.62 27.77 -33.21
CA SER A 309 20.39 27.55 -34.44
C SER A 309 21.06 26.17 -34.55
N ARG A 310 20.91 25.29 -33.56
CA ARG A 310 21.58 23.97 -33.59
C ARG A 310 20.81 22.96 -34.45
N PRO A 311 21.53 22.26 -35.37
CA PRO A 311 20.92 21.17 -36.15
C PRO A 311 20.39 20.04 -35.27
N GLY A 312 19.24 19.46 -35.64
CA GLY A 312 18.62 18.31 -34.90
C GLY A 312 17.85 18.68 -33.66
N TYR A 313 17.75 19.97 -33.33
CA TYR A 313 17.10 20.46 -32.14
C TYR A 313 15.56 20.58 -32.36
N SER A 314 15.13 21.03 -33.53
CA SER A 314 13.73 21.24 -33.89
C SER A 314 12.94 19.92 -34.09
N GLU A 315 13.60 18.80 -34.32
CA GLU A 315 12.95 17.51 -34.62
C GLU A 315 12.04 17.01 -33.49
N ARG A 316 12.34 17.37 -32.23
CA ARG A 316 11.54 16.99 -31.05
C ARG A 316 10.65 18.11 -30.52
N GLY A 317 10.69 19.30 -31.13
CA GLY A 317 9.91 20.46 -30.73
C GLY A 317 10.26 21.09 -29.37
N PHE A 318 11.35 20.64 -28.71
CA PHE A 318 11.79 21.18 -27.42
C PHE A 318 12.83 22.31 -27.62
N LEU A 319 12.85 23.31 -26.73
CA LEU A 319 13.72 24.48 -26.86
C LEU A 319 15.15 24.28 -26.30
N LEU A 320 15.39 23.30 -25.46
CA LEU A 320 16.68 23.06 -24.82
C LEU A 320 17.07 21.56 -24.86
N PRO A 321 18.34 21.21 -25.13
CA PRO A 321 18.81 19.82 -25.21
C PRO A 321 19.07 19.23 -23.81
N VAL A 322 18.01 19.09 -23.03
CA VAL A 322 18.09 18.67 -21.64
C VAL A 322 18.46 17.18 -21.56
N PRO A 323 19.61 16.81 -20.97
CA PRO A 323 20.01 15.42 -20.79
C PRO A 323 19.10 14.69 -19.78
N SER A 324 19.30 13.41 -19.57
CA SER A 324 18.59 12.71 -18.50
C SER A 324 18.94 13.29 -17.12
N ASN A 325 17.98 13.21 -16.18
CA ASN A 325 18.18 13.74 -14.81
C ASN A 325 19.43 13.12 -14.13
N GLN A 326 19.68 11.84 -14.37
CA GLN A 326 20.87 11.17 -13.84
C GLN A 326 22.19 11.78 -14.41
N ARG A 327 22.23 12.02 -15.72
CA ARG A 327 23.40 12.65 -16.36
C ARG A 327 23.58 14.10 -15.90
N MET A 328 22.46 14.87 -15.83
CA MET A 328 22.50 16.24 -15.34
C MET A 328 23.10 16.35 -13.93
N ASN A 329 22.59 15.53 -12.99
CA ASN A 329 23.10 15.50 -11.62
C ASN A 329 24.53 14.95 -11.52
N GLY A 330 24.95 14.07 -12.42
CA GLY A 330 26.32 13.57 -12.47
C GLY A 330 27.32 14.63 -12.91
N TYR A 331 26.94 15.50 -13.83
CA TYR A 331 27.81 16.57 -14.34
C TYR A 331 27.80 17.86 -13.48
N LEU A 332 26.79 18.05 -12.63
CA LEU A 332 26.71 19.15 -11.67
C LEU A 332 27.50 18.90 -10.38
N LYS A 333 28.05 17.71 -10.16
CA LYS A 333 28.95 17.39 -9.06
C LYS A 333 30.38 17.76 -9.39
#